data_2e6fece3e783f63291b64f3f3152daa0
#
_entry.id   2e6fece3e783f63291b64f3f3152daa0
#
_cell.length_a   1.000
_cell.length_b   1.000
_cell.length_c   1.000
_cell.angle_alpha   90.00
_cell.angle_beta   90.00
_cell.angle_gamma   90.00
#
_symmetry.space_group_name_H-M   'P 1'
#
loop_
_entity.id
_entity.type
_entity.pdbx_description
1 polymer ?
#
loop_
_entity_poly.entity_id
_entity_poly.type
_entity_poly.pdbx_seq_one_letter_code
_entity_poly.pdbx_strand_id
1 'polypeptide(L)'
;MAQNDVGVTKLENGNWEYRFVMVVDGKKVTSRKRKDEQGNPLTTKRAALKARKEAMKKAQLGITNTAPTAKKTVEEVYREYCEKGRGGKAYATIRKQDSLWDNHLCARFGHRYIDEISVAEIVDYLTELYYTDGHAYKYVEAFLKMFYLIFGQAYTRNYLDVDTYSKLCLNKGTKIHMPKMKTSEEDDVAIFTREELARMDDYFSGSNGETAYLLGKYCGLRINECYGLRWDNVNLEDGTILIDRQMQYQDGLIKLVPLKTRNARRTVMMNDRLKVYFQKLAQERTVAADSMAAVRQQNQTFITDLDGKMLSSLELVNSLPNGKIQTVNSMKYHSKTIKQKLGIAFKFHYLRHTYGTHMAELNTPPHLLCNQMGHGNIRVTQKYYIAVSQTGLEILKANLNQI
;
A
#
# COMPACT_ATOMS: atom_id res chain seq x y z
N MET A 1 26.52 6.68 39.14
CA MET A 1 25.77 5.48 39.58
C MET A 1 26.03 4.38 38.59
N ALA A 2 26.66 3.28 39.05
CA ALA A 2 27.03 2.14 38.16
C ALA A 2 25.72 1.51 37.64
N GLN A 3 25.54 1.49 36.32
CA GLN A 3 24.51 0.69 35.66
C GLN A 3 24.70 -0.76 36.09
N ASN A 4 23.70 -1.35 36.75
CA ASN A 4 23.66 -2.77 37.11
C ASN A 4 23.89 -3.62 35.84
N ASP A 5 25.07 -4.22 35.70
CA ASP A 5 25.43 -5.17 34.66
C ASP A 5 24.68 -6.50 34.90
N VAL A 6 23.39 -6.48 34.75
CA VAL A 6 22.50 -7.62 34.98
C VAL A 6 22.80 -8.72 33.97
N GLY A 7 23.32 -9.85 34.48
CA GLY A 7 23.45 -11.07 33.68
C GLY A 7 24.86 -11.46 33.25
N VAL A 8 25.92 -10.84 33.79
CA VAL A 8 27.31 -11.32 33.69
C VAL A 8 27.89 -11.46 35.09
N THR A 9 28.64 -12.53 35.33
CA THR A 9 29.23 -12.85 36.64
C THR A 9 30.67 -13.27 36.45
N LYS A 10 31.62 -12.79 37.32
CA LYS A 10 32.97 -13.22 37.34
C LYS A 10 33.09 -14.53 38.14
N LEU A 11 33.76 -15.53 37.58
CA LEU A 11 33.97 -16.82 38.18
C LEU A 11 35.27 -16.80 39.01
N GLU A 12 35.43 -17.74 39.94
CA GLU A 12 36.60 -17.88 40.79
C GLU A 12 37.91 -18.07 40.03
N ASN A 13 37.83 -18.71 38.85
CA ASN A 13 38.99 -18.92 37.96
C ASN A 13 39.37 -17.67 37.15
N GLY A 14 38.77 -16.48 37.43
CA GLY A 14 39.06 -15.23 36.76
C GLY A 14 38.30 -15.00 35.47
N ASN A 15 37.70 -16.01 34.90
CA ASN A 15 36.86 -15.89 33.68
C ASN A 15 35.47 -15.38 34.00
N TRP A 16 34.69 -15.10 32.96
CA TRP A 16 33.31 -14.58 33.08
C TRP A 16 32.31 -15.56 32.56
N GLU A 17 31.10 -15.53 33.15
CA GLU A 17 29.90 -16.22 32.72
C GLU A 17 28.84 -15.19 32.38
N TYR A 18 28.03 -15.45 31.36
CA TYR A 18 26.81 -14.69 31.10
C TYR A 18 25.56 -15.58 31.14
N ARG A 19 24.46 -14.97 31.54
CA ARG A 19 23.13 -15.58 31.52
C ARG A 19 22.14 -14.72 30.77
N PHE A 20 21.17 -15.37 30.08
CA PHE A 20 20.04 -14.71 29.44
C PHE A 20 18.85 -15.65 29.43
N VAL A 21 17.63 -15.06 29.31
CA VAL A 21 16.38 -15.81 29.23
C VAL A 21 15.97 -15.89 27.78
N MET A 22 15.58 -17.07 27.32
CA MET A 22 14.98 -17.31 26.01
C MET A 22 13.66 -18.06 26.15
N VAL A 23 12.81 -17.99 25.14
CA VAL A 23 11.57 -18.75 25.08
C VAL A 23 11.79 -19.95 24.15
N VAL A 24 11.63 -21.15 24.65
CA VAL A 24 11.67 -22.41 23.90
C VAL A 24 10.33 -23.11 24.07
N ASP A 25 9.65 -23.40 22.99
CA ASP A 25 8.31 -24.03 23.00
C ASP A 25 7.30 -23.34 23.94
N GLY A 26 7.30 -22.01 23.95
CA GLY A 26 6.44 -21.19 24.81
C GLY A 26 6.86 -21.09 26.28
N LYS A 27 7.93 -21.78 26.70
CA LYS A 27 8.43 -21.75 28.09
C LYS A 27 9.69 -20.89 28.21
N LYS A 28 9.77 -20.09 29.28
CA LYS A 28 10.97 -19.30 29.60
C LYS A 28 12.07 -20.20 30.13
N VAL A 29 13.20 -20.27 29.44
CA VAL A 29 14.38 -21.02 29.81
C VAL A 29 15.55 -20.07 30.04
N THR A 30 16.27 -20.22 31.14
CA THR A 30 17.50 -19.45 31.41
C THR A 30 18.70 -20.21 30.91
N SER A 31 19.41 -19.62 29.93
CA SER A 31 20.67 -20.15 29.43
C SER A 31 21.85 -19.50 30.14
N ARG A 32 22.88 -20.30 30.47
CA ARG A 32 24.18 -19.85 31.04
C ARG A 32 25.30 -20.31 30.14
N LYS A 33 26.23 -19.43 29.80
CA LYS A 33 27.38 -19.75 28.97
C LYS A 33 28.68 -19.12 29.52
N ARG A 34 29.81 -19.85 29.38
CA ARG A 34 31.15 -19.46 29.84
C ARG A 34 32.11 -19.20 28.68
N LYS A 35 31.66 -19.41 27.45
CA LYS A 35 32.45 -19.28 26.23
C LYS A 35 31.69 -18.40 25.23
N ASP A 36 32.43 -17.76 24.33
CA ASP A 36 31.86 -17.12 23.15
C ASP A 36 31.39 -18.16 22.12
N GLU A 37 30.89 -17.69 20.98
CA GLU A 37 30.39 -18.56 19.91
C GLU A 37 31.48 -19.35 19.18
N GLN A 38 32.72 -18.85 19.22
CA GLN A 38 33.91 -19.52 18.68
C GLN A 38 34.50 -20.53 19.66
N GLY A 39 33.90 -20.69 20.84
CA GLY A 39 34.36 -21.62 21.87
C GLY A 39 35.47 -21.05 22.77
N ASN A 40 35.86 -19.79 22.65
CA ASN A 40 36.89 -19.17 23.47
C ASN A 40 36.36 -18.79 24.87
N PRO A 41 37.19 -18.92 25.94
CA PRO A 41 36.78 -18.51 27.27
C PRO A 41 36.63 -16.98 27.36
N LEU A 42 35.67 -16.54 28.15
CA LEU A 42 35.35 -15.11 28.35
C LEU A 42 36.29 -14.54 29.43
N THR A 43 37.44 -14.01 29.05
CA THR A 43 38.47 -13.52 29.95
C THR A 43 38.20 -12.11 30.49
N THR A 44 37.33 -11.34 29.86
CA THR A 44 37.00 -9.96 30.26
C THR A 44 35.50 -9.73 30.39
N LYS A 45 35.08 -8.81 31.27
CA LYS A 45 33.70 -8.35 31.41
C LYS A 45 33.11 -7.86 30.09
N ARG A 46 33.92 -7.13 29.31
CA ARG A 46 33.51 -6.59 28.00
C ARG A 46 33.21 -7.70 26.99
N ALA A 47 34.03 -8.75 26.96
CA ALA A 47 33.80 -9.93 26.10
C ALA A 47 32.52 -10.66 26.51
N ALA A 48 32.27 -10.84 27.82
CA ALA A 48 31.05 -11.47 28.32
C ALA A 48 29.79 -10.67 28.00
N LEU A 49 29.83 -9.35 28.13
CA LEU A 49 28.72 -8.48 27.75
C LEU A 49 28.46 -8.51 26.24
N LYS A 50 29.50 -8.52 25.41
CA LYS A 50 29.37 -8.65 23.96
C LYS A 50 28.73 -9.99 23.59
N ALA A 51 29.29 -11.11 24.11
CA ALA A 51 28.74 -12.45 23.85
C ALA A 51 27.30 -12.62 24.35
N ARG A 52 26.95 -12.03 25.50
CA ARG A 52 25.61 -12.00 26.03
C ARG A 52 24.65 -11.26 25.06
N LYS A 53 25.04 -10.08 24.60
CA LYS A 53 24.23 -9.26 23.67
C LYS A 53 23.97 -10.00 22.35
N GLU A 54 24.99 -10.68 21.82
CA GLU A 54 24.89 -11.51 20.61
C GLU A 54 23.98 -12.72 20.84
N ALA A 55 24.14 -13.44 21.95
CA ALA A 55 23.29 -14.57 22.31
C ALA A 55 21.83 -14.18 22.56
N MET A 56 21.58 -13.04 23.21
CA MET A 56 20.22 -12.50 23.37
C MET A 56 19.60 -12.11 22.02
N LYS A 57 20.38 -11.50 21.14
CA LYS A 57 19.91 -11.15 19.79
C LYS A 57 19.53 -12.40 19.01
N LYS A 58 20.31 -13.47 19.08
CA LYS A 58 20.01 -14.77 18.48
C LYS A 58 18.76 -15.41 19.10
N ALA A 59 18.65 -15.39 20.41
CA ALA A 59 17.48 -15.93 21.12
C ALA A 59 16.17 -15.16 20.82
N GLN A 60 16.23 -13.85 20.68
CA GLN A 60 15.08 -13.02 20.24
C GLN A 60 14.65 -13.30 18.81
N LEU A 61 15.56 -13.77 17.97
CA LEU A 61 15.29 -14.17 16.60
C LEU A 61 14.77 -15.61 16.47
N GLY A 62 14.58 -16.32 17.60
CA GLY A 62 14.07 -17.72 17.59
C GLY A 62 15.07 -18.74 17.07
N ILE A 63 16.38 -18.43 17.18
CA ILE A 63 17.43 -19.18 16.55
C ILE A 63 17.94 -20.30 17.47
N THR A 64 17.51 -21.51 17.19
CA THR A 64 18.31 -22.69 17.47
C THR A 64 19.38 -22.81 16.38
N ASN A 65 20.67 -23.04 16.76
CA ASN A 65 21.79 -23.25 15.82
C ASN A 65 21.55 -24.49 14.95
N THR A 66 20.70 -24.39 13.97
CA THR A 66 20.54 -25.43 12.95
C THR A 66 21.24 -24.94 11.69
N ALA A 67 22.22 -25.71 11.23
CA ALA A 67 22.76 -25.56 9.87
C ALA A 67 21.58 -25.57 8.87
N PRO A 68 21.69 -24.90 7.73
CA PRO A 68 20.66 -24.94 6.69
C PRO A 68 20.27 -26.38 6.42
N THR A 69 18.96 -26.66 6.44
CA THR A 69 18.45 -28.04 6.30
C THR A 69 18.51 -28.55 4.87
N ALA A 70 18.56 -27.65 3.89
CA ALA A 70 18.70 -27.98 2.46
C ALA A 70 19.20 -26.74 1.69
N LYS A 71 19.99 -26.97 0.64
CA LYS A 71 20.27 -25.95 -0.37
C LYS A 71 19.02 -25.77 -1.23
N LYS A 72 18.56 -24.53 -1.37
CA LYS A 72 17.39 -24.15 -2.16
C LYS A 72 17.74 -23.02 -3.11
N THR A 73 17.21 -23.09 -4.34
CA THR A 73 17.30 -21.99 -5.27
C THR A 73 16.34 -20.86 -4.87
N VAL A 74 16.59 -19.64 -5.34
CA VAL A 74 15.71 -18.50 -5.13
C VAL A 74 14.29 -18.78 -5.65
N GLU A 75 14.18 -19.50 -6.79
CA GLU A 75 12.90 -19.88 -7.38
C GLU A 75 12.14 -20.87 -6.49
N GLU A 76 12.80 -21.90 -5.96
CA GLU A 76 12.15 -22.85 -5.05
C GLU A 76 11.61 -22.18 -3.80
N VAL A 77 12.39 -21.23 -3.23
CA VAL A 77 11.96 -20.44 -2.06
C VAL A 77 10.77 -19.55 -2.42
N TYR A 78 10.80 -18.90 -3.58
CA TYR A 78 9.70 -18.05 -4.02
C TYR A 78 8.43 -18.85 -4.30
N ARG A 79 8.53 -20.02 -4.94
CA ARG A 79 7.38 -20.92 -5.16
C ARG A 79 6.77 -21.40 -3.84
N GLU A 80 7.60 -21.80 -2.88
CA GLU A 80 7.09 -22.17 -1.55
C GLU A 80 6.42 -20.99 -0.84
N TYR A 81 6.96 -19.76 -0.98
CA TYR A 81 6.29 -18.56 -0.50
C TYR A 81 4.94 -18.36 -1.19
N CYS A 82 4.83 -18.60 -2.50
CA CYS A 82 3.56 -18.50 -3.23
C CYS A 82 2.50 -19.45 -2.68
N GLU A 83 2.89 -20.67 -2.34
CA GLU A 83 1.98 -21.69 -1.81
C GLU A 83 1.58 -21.44 -0.35
N LYS A 84 2.54 -21.10 0.49
CA LYS A 84 2.36 -21.10 1.97
C LYS A 84 2.39 -19.71 2.62
N GLY A 85 2.99 -18.71 1.95
CA GLY A 85 3.23 -17.38 2.52
C GLY A 85 2.26 -16.28 2.05
N ARG A 86 1.38 -16.57 1.09
CA ARG A 86 0.47 -15.59 0.48
C ARG A 86 -0.92 -15.53 1.11
N GLY A 87 -1.22 -16.37 2.09
CA GLY A 87 -2.52 -16.39 2.76
C GLY A 87 -2.95 -14.99 3.23
N GLY A 88 -4.16 -14.56 2.87
CA GLY A 88 -4.72 -13.27 3.26
C GLY A 88 -4.17 -12.04 2.52
N LYS A 89 -3.26 -12.18 1.56
CA LYS A 89 -2.79 -11.05 0.74
C LYS A 89 -3.83 -10.64 -0.30
N ALA A 90 -3.96 -9.32 -0.50
CA ALA A 90 -4.85 -8.79 -1.52
C ALA A 90 -4.43 -9.22 -2.93
N TYR A 91 -5.39 -9.51 -3.80
CA TYR A 91 -5.18 -9.91 -5.19
C TYR A 91 -4.19 -9.01 -5.95
N ALA A 92 -4.37 -7.68 -5.86
CA ALA A 92 -3.46 -6.73 -6.52
C ALA A 92 -2.01 -6.82 -6.01
N THR A 93 -1.79 -7.19 -4.74
CA THR A 93 -0.46 -7.41 -4.18
C THR A 93 0.16 -8.67 -4.76
N ILE A 94 -0.62 -9.75 -4.85
CA ILE A 94 -0.18 -11.01 -5.46
C ILE A 94 0.22 -10.78 -6.91
N ARG A 95 -0.65 -10.17 -7.71
CA ARG A 95 -0.38 -9.89 -9.15
C ARG A 95 0.86 -9.00 -9.35
N LYS A 96 1.08 -8.03 -8.47
CA LYS A 96 2.29 -7.19 -8.52
C LYS A 96 3.55 -8.01 -8.21
N GLN A 97 3.51 -8.89 -7.21
CA GLN A 97 4.63 -9.77 -6.88
C GLN A 97 4.95 -10.73 -8.02
N ASP A 98 3.92 -11.35 -8.63
CA ASP A 98 4.10 -12.23 -9.78
C ASP A 98 4.73 -11.49 -10.96
N SER A 99 4.23 -10.30 -11.29
CA SER A 99 4.79 -9.49 -12.37
C SER A 99 6.26 -9.10 -12.14
N LEU A 100 6.66 -8.76 -10.89
CA LEU A 100 8.06 -8.46 -10.59
C LEU A 100 8.95 -9.71 -10.66
N TRP A 101 8.42 -10.84 -10.23
CA TRP A 101 9.10 -12.12 -10.31
C TRP A 101 9.29 -12.58 -11.75
N ASP A 102 8.18 -12.73 -12.49
CA ASP A 102 8.18 -13.31 -13.83
C ASP A 102 8.95 -12.47 -14.85
N ASN A 103 8.80 -11.14 -14.77
CA ASN A 103 9.41 -10.24 -15.78
C ASN A 103 10.86 -9.83 -15.44
N HIS A 104 11.32 -10.01 -14.20
CA HIS A 104 12.61 -9.47 -13.78
C HIS A 104 13.44 -10.42 -12.93
N LEU A 105 12.91 -10.90 -11.79
CA LEU A 105 13.75 -11.59 -10.79
C LEU A 105 14.04 -13.05 -11.17
N CYS A 106 13.09 -13.75 -11.79
CA CYS A 106 13.22 -15.17 -12.12
C CYS A 106 14.40 -15.42 -13.04
N ALA A 107 14.51 -14.66 -14.13
CA ALA A 107 15.60 -14.84 -15.11
C ALA A 107 17.00 -14.57 -14.53
N ARG A 108 17.12 -13.58 -13.63
CA ARG A 108 18.44 -13.17 -13.11
C ARG A 108 18.86 -13.96 -11.87
N PHE A 109 17.94 -14.27 -10.98
CA PHE A 109 18.23 -14.86 -9.67
C PHE A 109 17.63 -16.25 -9.46
N GLY A 110 16.58 -16.63 -10.20
CA GLY A 110 15.76 -17.80 -9.91
C GLY A 110 16.52 -19.11 -9.80
N HIS A 111 17.44 -19.36 -10.71
CA HIS A 111 18.23 -20.60 -10.80
C HIS A 111 19.39 -20.70 -9.80
N ARG A 112 19.71 -19.59 -9.11
CA ARG A 112 20.83 -19.52 -8.18
C ARG A 112 20.43 -19.99 -6.78
N TYR A 113 21.38 -20.53 -6.03
CA TYR A 113 21.15 -20.87 -4.64
C TYR A 113 21.01 -19.62 -3.77
N ILE A 114 20.07 -19.68 -2.81
CA ILE A 114 19.69 -18.54 -1.97
C ILE A 114 20.82 -18.05 -1.08
N ASP A 115 21.74 -18.94 -0.68
CA ASP A 115 22.92 -18.67 0.15
C ASP A 115 24.09 -18.05 -0.64
N GLU A 116 24.05 -18.09 -1.97
CA GLU A 116 25.07 -17.55 -2.85
C GLU A 116 24.82 -16.09 -3.29
N ILE A 117 23.64 -15.54 -2.97
CA ILE A 117 23.28 -14.18 -3.35
C ILE A 117 23.91 -13.18 -2.38
N SER A 118 24.73 -12.26 -2.89
CA SER A 118 25.40 -11.26 -2.07
C SER A 118 24.61 -9.95 -1.95
N VAL A 119 24.92 -9.19 -0.88
CA VAL A 119 24.37 -7.84 -0.68
C VAL A 119 24.77 -6.92 -1.83
N ALA A 120 26.04 -6.94 -2.24
CA ALA A 120 26.57 -6.08 -3.30
C ALA A 120 25.80 -6.29 -4.61
N GLU A 121 25.60 -7.54 -5.01
CA GLU A 121 24.90 -7.89 -6.24
C GLU A 121 23.44 -7.36 -6.27
N ILE A 122 22.72 -7.42 -5.13
CA ILE A 122 21.36 -6.89 -5.06
C ILE A 122 21.38 -5.36 -5.10
N VAL A 123 22.30 -4.72 -4.39
CA VAL A 123 22.42 -3.26 -4.39
C VAL A 123 22.80 -2.74 -5.78
N ASP A 124 23.71 -3.43 -6.47
CA ASP A 124 24.09 -3.09 -7.86
C ASP A 124 22.89 -3.25 -8.80
N TYR A 125 22.12 -4.32 -8.66
CA TYR A 125 20.90 -4.52 -9.43
C TYR A 125 19.83 -3.42 -9.19
N LEU A 126 19.59 -3.05 -7.93
CA LEU A 126 18.67 -1.97 -7.61
C LEU A 126 19.15 -0.62 -8.14
N THR A 127 20.49 -0.42 -8.15
CA THR A 127 21.14 0.78 -8.67
C THR A 127 21.01 0.86 -10.18
N GLU A 128 21.23 -0.25 -10.89
CA GLU A 128 21.01 -0.39 -12.34
C GLU A 128 19.57 -0.04 -12.72
N LEU A 129 18.57 -0.67 -12.06
CA LEU A 129 17.14 -0.39 -12.30
C LEU A 129 16.80 1.10 -12.12
N TYR A 130 17.39 1.76 -11.12
CA TYR A 130 17.06 3.14 -10.81
C TYR A 130 17.80 4.16 -11.67
N TYR A 131 19.13 4.03 -11.79
CA TYR A 131 19.96 5.04 -12.44
C TYR A 131 20.13 4.78 -13.92
N THR A 132 20.23 3.52 -14.36
CA THR A 132 20.49 3.13 -15.75
C THR A 132 19.20 2.93 -16.52
N ASP A 133 18.29 2.13 -16.00
CA ASP A 133 17.00 1.84 -16.66
C ASP A 133 15.95 2.94 -16.44
N GLY A 134 16.21 3.88 -15.53
CA GLY A 134 15.37 5.04 -15.28
C GLY A 134 14.01 4.72 -14.64
N HIS A 135 13.89 3.60 -13.95
CA HIS A 135 12.65 3.27 -13.25
C HIS A 135 12.40 4.21 -12.05
N ALA A 136 11.12 4.51 -11.78
CA ALA A 136 10.73 5.31 -10.62
C ALA A 136 11.19 4.67 -9.29
N TYR A 137 11.65 5.50 -8.34
CA TYR A 137 12.17 5.05 -7.04
C TYR A 137 11.23 4.06 -6.31
N LYS A 138 9.92 4.37 -6.27
CA LYS A 138 8.90 3.50 -5.65
C LYS A 138 8.71 2.16 -6.38
N TYR A 139 9.02 2.11 -7.66
CA TYR A 139 9.00 0.85 -8.40
C TYR A 139 10.20 -0.02 -8.02
N VAL A 140 11.38 0.57 -7.95
CA VAL A 140 12.61 -0.14 -7.50
C VAL A 140 12.50 -0.57 -6.02
N GLU A 141 11.88 0.24 -5.16
CA GLU A 141 11.59 -0.15 -3.76
C GLU A 141 10.73 -1.42 -3.67
N ALA A 142 9.91 -1.70 -4.67
CA ALA A 142 9.13 -2.93 -4.69
C ALA A 142 10.01 -4.18 -4.90
N PHE A 143 11.11 -4.08 -5.65
CA PHE A 143 12.10 -5.17 -5.77
C PHE A 143 12.84 -5.41 -4.45
N LEU A 144 13.26 -4.34 -3.77
CA LEU A 144 13.84 -4.47 -2.44
C LEU A 144 12.92 -5.23 -1.48
N LYS A 145 11.61 -4.92 -1.51
CA LYS A 145 10.60 -5.63 -0.70
C LYS A 145 10.46 -7.10 -1.10
N MET A 146 10.62 -7.43 -2.39
CA MET A 146 10.63 -8.81 -2.86
C MET A 146 11.84 -9.59 -2.31
N PHE A 147 13.05 -9.01 -2.33
CA PHE A 147 14.22 -9.65 -1.74
C PHE A 147 14.03 -9.90 -0.23
N TYR A 148 13.57 -8.90 0.53
CA TYR A 148 13.27 -9.09 1.96
C TYR A 148 12.25 -10.19 2.20
N LEU A 149 11.26 -10.33 1.33
CA LEU A 149 10.24 -11.36 1.42
C LEU A 149 10.82 -12.74 1.16
N ILE A 150 11.63 -12.91 0.11
CA ILE A 150 12.24 -14.18 -0.29
C ILE A 150 13.26 -14.63 0.77
N PHE A 151 14.16 -13.75 1.20
CA PHE A 151 15.13 -14.06 2.27
C PHE A 151 14.45 -14.31 3.62
N GLY A 152 13.36 -13.60 3.94
CA GLY A 152 12.55 -13.85 5.13
C GLY A 152 11.91 -15.23 5.11
N GLN A 153 11.39 -15.66 3.95
CA GLN A 153 10.86 -17.02 3.75
C GLN A 153 11.97 -18.08 3.93
N ALA A 154 13.12 -17.87 3.26
CA ALA A 154 14.26 -18.78 3.35
C ALA A 154 14.75 -18.95 4.79
N TYR A 155 14.84 -17.86 5.53
CA TYR A 155 15.22 -17.87 6.93
C TYR A 155 14.19 -18.60 7.81
N THR A 156 12.91 -18.31 7.65
CA THR A 156 11.82 -18.95 8.40
C THR A 156 11.77 -20.47 8.16
N ARG A 157 12.23 -20.93 7.00
CA ARG A 157 12.30 -22.35 6.61
C ARG A 157 13.67 -23.01 6.87
N ASN A 158 14.58 -22.33 7.52
CA ASN A 158 15.95 -22.79 7.79
C ASN A 158 16.76 -23.14 6.53
N TYR A 159 16.53 -22.43 5.40
CA TYR A 159 17.36 -22.52 4.19
C TYR A 159 18.53 -21.53 4.22
N LEU A 160 18.48 -20.53 5.09
CA LEU A 160 19.57 -19.60 5.37
C LEU A 160 19.95 -19.65 6.84
N ASP A 161 21.24 -19.62 7.10
CA ASP A 161 21.75 -19.42 8.46
C ASP A 161 21.54 -17.97 8.91
N VAL A 162 21.65 -17.79 10.23
CA VAL A 162 21.43 -16.49 10.90
C VAL A 162 22.38 -15.42 10.46
N ASP A 163 23.65 -15.77 10.28
CA ASP A 163 24.70 -14.80 10.01
C ASP A 163 24.49 -14.25 8.58
N THR A 164 24.18 -15.12 7.63
CA THR A 164 23.84 -14.74 6.25
C THR A 164 22.58 -13.89 6.22
N TYR A 165 21.48 -14.32 6.88
CA TYR A 165 20.25 -13.53 6.95
C TYR A 165 20.46 -12.19 7.65
N SER A 166 21.26 -12.16 8.73
CA SER A 166 21.57 -10.91 9.43
C SER A 166 22.34 -9.92 8.57
N LYS A 167 23.31 -10.39 7.79
CA LYS A 167 24.06 -9.56 6.83
C LYS A 167 23.14 -8.99 5.76
N LEU A 168 22.28 -9.83 5.17
CA LEU A 168 21.37 -9.46 4.06
C LEU A 168 20.24 -8.52 4.52
N CYS A 169 19.63 -8.76 5.69
CA CYS A 169 18.36 -8.16 6.03
C CYS A 169 18.34 -7.29 7.29
N LEU A 170 19.21 -7.52 8.27
CA LEU A 170 19.09 -6.91 9.60
C LEU A 170 20.17 -5.90 9.93
N ASN A 171 21.41 -6.13 9.56
CA ASN A 171 22.52 -5.27 9.94
C ASN A 171 22.45 -3.93 9.19
N LYS A 172 22.26 -2.85 9.92
CA LYS A 172 22.08 -1.50 9.35
C LYS A 172 23.24 -1.03 8.45
N GLY A 173 24.46 -1.52 8.71
CA GLY A 173 25.65 -1.13 7.94
C GLY A 173 25.89 -1.96 6.67
N THR A 174 25.31 -3.17 6.59
CA THR A 174 25.63 -4.10 5.49
C THR A 174 24.41 -4.61 4.73
N LYS A 175 23.19 -4.45 5.25
CA LYS A 175 21.99 -5.00 4.64
C LYS A 175 21.70 -4.41 3.26
N ILE A 176 20.95 -5.17 2.47
CA ILE A 176 20.40 -4.66 1.22
C ILE A 176 19.60 -3.36 1.44
N HIS A 177 19.82 -2.39 0.56
CA HIS A 177 19.21 -1.06 0.69
C HIS A 177 18.94 -0.44 -0.68
N MET A 178 18.12 0.57 -0.69
CA MET A 178 17.86 1.38 -1.89
C MET A 178 19.06 2.26 -2.23
N PRO A 179 19.32 2.52 -3.51
CA PRO A 179 20.22 3.58 -3.92
C PRO A 179 19.73 4.95 -3.41
N LYS A 180 20.62 5.93 -3.39
CA LYS A 180 20.27 7.29 -2.99
C LYS A 180 19.24 7.88 -3.99
N MET A 181 18.18 8.49 -3.49
CA MET A 181 17.16 9.11 -4.33
C MET A 181 17.72 10.35 -5.06
N LYS A 182 17.34 10.56 -6.32
CA LYS A 182 17.64 11.77 -7.07
C LYS A 182 16.87 12.96 -6.46
N THR A 183 17.51 14.10 -6.31
CA THR A 183 16.94 15.29 -5.63
C THR A 183 15.72 15.88 -6.36
N SER A 184 15.56 15.56 -7.65
CA SER A 184 14.46 16.03 -8.49
C SER A 184 13.15 15.22 -8.38
N GLU A 185 13.15 14.14 -7.60
CA GLU A 185 11.96 13.27 -7.43
C GLU A 185 11.17 13.59 -6.15
N GLU A 186 11.12 14.84 -5.72
CA GLU A 186 10.17 15.23 -4.68
C GLU A 186 8.74 15.05 -5.21
N ASP A 187 7.95 14.28 -4.47
CA ASP A 187 6.54 13.98 -4.77
C ASP A 187 5.68 15.27 -4.58
N ASP A 188 5.72 16.19 -5.52
CA ASP A 188 4.72 17.24 -5.58
C ASP A 188 3.35 16.62 -5.77
N VAL A 189 2.44 16.92 -4.85
CA VAL A 189 1.05 16.46 -4.91
C VAL A 189 0.38 17.19 -6.07
N ALA A 190 0.34 16.56 -7.25
CA ALA A 190 -0.31 17.15 -8.41
C ALA A 190 -1.81 17.38 -8.13
N ILE A 191 -2.26 18.61 -8.28
CA ILE A 191 -3.63 19.08 -8.14
C ILE A 191 -4.07 19.79 -9.43
N PHE A 192 -5.37 19.87 -9.67
CA PHE A 192 -5.92 20.63 -10.78
C PHE A 192 -6.20 22.06 -10.36
N THR A 193 -5.93 23.01 -11.27
CA THR A 193 -6.32 24.41 -11.09
C THR A 193 -7.84 24.59 -11.24
N ARG A 194 -8.35 25.75 -10.83
CA ARG A 194 -9.79 26.08 -10.98
C ARG A 194 -10.20 26.12 -12.45
N GLU A 195 -9.35 26.63 -13.32
CA GLU A 195 -9.57 26.71 -14.76
C GLU A 195 -9.60 25.31 -15.40
N GLU A 196 -8.68 24.43 -14.98
CA GLU A 196 -8.67 23.03 -15.44
C GLU A 196 -9.94 22.30 -14.99
N LEU A 197 -10.36 22.51 -13.73
CA LEU A 197 -11.60 21.92 -13.22
C LEU A 197 -12.83 22.42 -13.99
N ALA A 198 -12.93 23.71 -14.32
CA ALA A 198 -14.03 24.25 -15.09
C ALA A 198 -14.11 23.64 -16.49
N ARG A 199 -12.97 23.55 -17.19
CA ARG A 199 -12.90 22.90 -18.51
C ARG A 199 -13.23 21.40 -18.46
N MET A 200 -12.90 20.72 -17.35
CA MET A 200 -13.27 19.33 -17.13
C MET A 200 -14.75 19.17 -16.77
N ASP A 201 -15.35 20.12 -16.06
CA ASP A 201 -16.80 20.14 -15.79
C ASP A 201 -17.58 20.16 -17.12
N ASP A 202 -17.21 21.03 -18.03
CA ASP A 202 -17.82 21.12 -19.37
C ASP A 202 -17.62 19.83 -20.18
N TYR A 203 -16.43 19.26 -20.12
CA TYR A 203 -16.11 18.01 -20.84
C TYR A 203 -16.87 16.81 -20.31
N PHE A 204 -17.01 16.68 -18.98
CA PHE A 204 -17.69 15.53 -18.37
C PHE A 204 -19.20 15.66 -18.37
N SER A 205 -19.75 16.85 -18.49
CA SER A 205 -21.20 17.09 -18.51
C SER A 205 -21.90 16.23 -19.58
N GLY A 206 -22.86 15.41 -19.16
CA GLY A 206 -23.57 14.45 -20.01
C GLY A 206 -22.76 13.27 -20.51
N SER A 207 -21.50 13.13 -20.13
CA SER A 207 -20.67 11.98 -20.51
C SER A 207 -20.90 10.77 -19.60
N ASN A 208 -20.54 9.58 -20.09
CA ASN A 208 -20.59 8.37 -19.27
C ASN A 208 -19.57 8.36 -18.11
N GLY A 209 -18.65 9.31 -18.05
CA GLY A 209 -17.68 9.49 -16.96
C GLY A 209 -18.12 10.48 -15.89
N GLU A 210 -19.22 11.21 -16.10
CA GLU A 210 -19.63 12.34 -15.26
C GLU A 210 -19.84 11.94 -13.79
N THR A 211 -20.61 10.89 -13.53
CA THR A 211 -20.87 10.43 -12.15
C THR A 211 -19.58 10.13 -11.39
N ALA A 212 -18.67 9.36 -12.01
CA ALA A 212 -17.39 9.04 -11.36
C ALA A 212 -16.53 10.29 -11.17
N TYR A 213 -16.50 11.20 -12.14
CA TYR A 213 -15.79 12.47 -12.06
C TYR A 213 -16.30 13.32 -10.89
N LEU A 214 -17.63 13.50 -10.76
CA LEU A 214 -18.22 14.30 -9.69
C LEU A 214 -18.00 13.69 -8.31
N LEU A 215 -18.06 12.36 -8.17
CA LEU A 215 -17.71 11.66 -6.94
C LEU A 215 -16.22 11.88 -6.56
N GLY A 216 -15.32 11.85 -7.54
CA GLY A 216 -13.91 12.15 -7.32
C GLY A 216 -13.69 13.61 -6.90
N LYS A 217 -14.37 14.56 -7.58
CA LYS A 217 -14.24 16.00 -7.36
C LYS A 217 -14.83 16.45 -6.03
N TYR A 218 -16.06 16.00 -5.67
CA TYR A 218 -16.80 16.52 -4.53
C TYR A 218 -16.73 15.68 -3.26
N CYS A 219 -16.32 14.42 -3.37
CA CYS A 219 -16.16 13.52 -2.21
C CYS A 219 -14.74 12.95 -2.07
N GLY A 220 -13.84 13.20 -3.02
CA GLY A 220 -12.49 12.66 -3.00
C GLY A 220 -12.44 11.13 -3.06
N LEU A 221 -13.41 10.45 -3.64
CA LEU A 221 -13.47 8.99 -3.70
C LEU A 221 -12.35 8.42 -4.59
N ARG A 222 -11.94 7.19 -4.28
CA ARG A 222 -11.06 6.44 -5.18
C ARG A 222 -11.84 5.92 -6.38
N ILE A 223 -11.23 5.84 -7.54
CA ILE A 223 -11.90 5.40 -8.77
C ILE A 223 -12.63 4.06 -8.62
N ASN A 224 -12.02 3.08 -7.94
CA ASN A 224 -12.61 1.77 -7.71
C ASN A 224 -13.80 1.82 -6.74
N GLU A 225 -13.80 2.76 -5.79
CA GLU A 225 -14.94 3.05 -4.89
C GLU A 225 -16.10 3.64 -5.69
N CYS A 226 -15.83 4.58 -6.62
CA CYS A 226 -16.86 5.17 -7.47
C CYS A 226 -17.58 4.11 -8.30
N TYR A 227 -16.83 3.24 -9.00
CA TYR A 227 -17.45 2.21 -9.84
C TYR A 227 -18.07 1.05 -9.05
N GLY A 228 -17.66 0.87 -7.77
CA GLY A 228 -18.29 -0.11 -6.87
C GLY A 228 -19.48 0.41 -6.09
N LEU A 229 -19.88 1.68 -6.26
CA LEU A 229 -20.97 2.30 -5.52
C LEU A 229 -22.33 1.73 -5.98
N ARG A 230 -23.15 1.30 -5.02
CA ARG A 230 -24.52 0.84 -5.24
C ARG A 230 -25.54 1.93 -4.86
N TRP A 231 -26.70 1.87 -5.48
CA TRP A 231 -27.80 2.76 -5.15
C TRP A 231 -28.28 2.62 -3.71
N ASP A 232 -28.31 1.41 -3.15
CA ASP A 232 -28.68 1.15 -1.75
C ASP A 232 -27.77 1.87 -0.74
N ASN A 233 -26.59 2.29 -1.18
CA ASN A 233 -25.61 2.99 -0.35
C ASN A 233 -25.73 4.52 -0.48
N VAL A 234 -26.66 5.04 -1.28
CA VAL A 234 -26.88 6.47 -1.49
C VAL A 234 -28.14 6.91 -0.74
N ASN A 235 -27.97 7.72 0.29
CA ASN A 235 -29.07 8.33 1.02
C ASN A 235 -29.25 9.78 0.54
N LEU A 236 -30.27 10.02 -0.26
CA LEU A 236 -30.57 11.34 -0.82
C LEU A 236 -31.26 12.27 0.19
N GLU A 237 -31.93 11.74 1.20
CA GLU A 237 -32.55 12.51 2.26
C GLU A 237 -31.48 13.17 3.14
N ASP A 238 -30.60 12.36 3.69
CA ASP A 238 -29.49 12.84 4.57
C ASP A 238 -28.32 13.43 3.78
N GLY A 239 -28.27 13.29 2.46
CA GLY A 239 -27.14 13.73 1.66
C GLY A 239 -25.85 12.95 1.94
N THR A 240 -25.96 11.62 2.13
CA THR A 240 -24.82 10.78 2.49
C THR A 240 -24.64 9.59 1.56
N ILE A 241 -23.40 9.10 1.48
CA ILE A 241 -23.02 7.92 0.71
C ILE A 241 -22.20 6.98 1.59
N LEU A 242 -22.63 5.72 1.73
CA LEU A 242 -21.85 4.68 2.39
C LEU A 242 -20.87 4.05 1.41
N ILE A 243 -19.58 4.12 1.72
CA ILE A 243 -18.51 3.45 0.97
C ILE A 243 -18.10 2.20 1.73
N ASP A 244 -18.48 1.02 1.24
CA ASP A 244 -18.24 -0.28 1.89
C ASP A 244 -17.53 -1.29 0.98
N ARG A 245 -17.44 -1.02 -0.33
CA ARG A 245 -16.86 -1.90 -1.35
C ARG A 245 -16.18 -1.13 -2.46
N GLN A 246 -15.47 -1.87 -3.29
CA GLN A 246 -14.81 -1.34 -4.49
C GLN A 246 -14.91 -2.34 -5.64
N MET A 247 -14.99 -1.83 -6.87
CA MET A 247 -14.94 -2.68 -8.06
C MET A 247 -13.50 -3.04 -8.38
N GLN A 248 -13.24 -4.33 -8.68
CA GLN A 248 -11.96 -4.81 -9.19
C GLN A 248 -12.14 -5.77 -10.35
N TYR A 249 -11.18 -5.76 -11.25
CA TYR A 249 -11.06 -6.75 -12.30
C TYR A 249 -10.07 -7.83 -11.84
N GLN A 250 -10.55 -9.07 -11.69
CA GLN A 250 -9.76 -10.20 -11.20
C GLN A 250 -9.99 -11.40 -12.11
N ASP A 251 -8.90 -11.93 -12.69
CA ASP A 251 -8.92 -13.14 -13.53
C ASP A 251 -10.00 -13.13 -14.63
N GLY A 252 -10.11 -12.01 -15.34
CA GLY A 252 -11.09 -11.83 -16.40
C GLY A 252 -12.51 -11.44 -15.94
N LEU A 253 -12.77 -11.39 -14.63
CA LEU A 253 -14.08 -11.11 -14.08
C LEU A 253 -14.12 -9.77 -13.33
N ILE A 254 -15.27 -9.10 -13.44
CA ILE A 254 -15.57 -7.92 -12.62
C ILE A 254 -16.15 -8.42 -11.30
N LYS A 255 -15.56 -7.98 -10.18
CA LYS A 255 -16.01 -8.33 -8.83
C LYS A 255 -16.12 -7.09 -7.96
N LEU A 256 -17.09 -7.09 -7.06
CA LEU A 256 -17.07 -6.20 -5.90
C LEU A 256 -16.26 -6.87 -4.80
N VAL A 257 -15.30 -6.14 -4.24
CA VAL A 257 -14.41 -6.65 -3.20
C VAL A 257 -14.41 -5.73 -1.99
N PRO A 258 -14.07 -6.25 -0.80
CA PRO A 258 -13.93 -5.43 0.40
C PRO A 258 -12.92 -4.31 0.21
N LEU A 259 -13.06 -3.25 0.97
CA LEU A 259 -12.09 -2.19 1.04
C LEU A 259 -10.81 -2.69 1.74
N LYS A 260 -9.67 -2.11 1.36
CA LYS A 260 -8.34 -2.57 1.80
C LYS A 260 -8.13 -2.48 3.32
N THR A 261 -8.77 -1.52 3.99
CA THR A 261 -8.62 -1.28 5.43
C THR A 261 -9.98 -1.01 6.08
N ARG A 262 -10.10 -1.27 7.38
CA ARG A 262 -11.32 -0.98 8.16
C ARG A 262 -11.74 0.49 8.05
N ASN A 263 -10.79 1.42 8.11
CA ASN A 263 -11.06 2.86 8.03
C ASN A 263 -11.48 3.32 6.62
N ALA A 264 -11.30 2.48 5.60
CA ALA A 264 -11.79 2.80 4.27
C ALA A 264 -13.32 2.69 4.18
N ARG A 265 -13.96 1.83 5.01
CA ARG A 265 -15.43 1.80 5.15
C ARG A 265 -15.86 3.03 5.94
N ARG A 266 -16.66 3.87 5.30
CA ARG A 266 -17.04 5.17 5.83
C ARG A 266 -18.31 5.68 5.18
N THR A 267 -18.99 6.60 5.86
CA THR A 267 -20.03 7.43 5.27
C THR A 267 -19.41 8.77 4.88
N VAL A 268 -19.60 9.19 3.63
CA VAL A 268 -19.16 10.49 3.12
C VAL A 268 -20.36 11.40 2.92
N MET A 269 -20.15 12.71 3.17
CA MET A 269 -21.16 13.74 2.94
C MET A 269 -21.13 14.20 1.49
N MET A 270 -22.29 14.44 0.90
CA MET A 270 -22.46 15.12 -0.38
C MET A 270 -22.61 16.61 -0.15
N ASN A 271 -22.11 17.43 -1.07
CA ASN A 271 -22.52 18.82 -1.17
C ASN A 271 -23.84 18.93 -1.95
N ASP A 272 -24.48 20.10 -1.90
CA ASP A 272 -25.80 20.32 -2.54
C ASP A 272 -25.77 20.05 -4.05
N ARG A 273 -24.69 20.43 -4.74
CA ARG A 273 -24.55 20.19 -6.18
C ARG A 273 -24.56 18.70 -6.53
N LEU A 274 -23.85 17.90 -5.74
CA LEU A 274 -23.82 16.45 -5.93
C LEU A 274 -25.17 15.81 -5.57
N LYS A 275 -25.83 16.31 -4.51
CA LYS A 275 -27.17 15.86 -4.11
C LYS A 275 -28.20 16.09 -5.23
N VAL A 276 -28.23 17.27 -5.81
CA VAL A 276 -29.11 17.61 -6.96
C VAL A 276 -28.80 16.73 -8.16
N TYR A 277 -27.52 16.52 -8.47
CA TYR A 277 -27.11 15.62 -9.56
C TYR A 277 -27.63 14.20 -9.34
N PHE A 278 -27.49 13.66 -8.14
CA PHE A 278 -27.95 12.30 -7.82
C PHE A 278 -29.49 12.19 -7.84
N GLN A 279 -30.21 13.22 -7.42
CA GLN A 279 -31.69 13.26 -7.54
C GLN A 279 -32.10 13.16 -9.01
N LYS A 280 -31.48 13.95 -9.89
CA LYS A 280 -31.70 13.89 -11.33
C LYS A 280 -31.37 12.51 -11.89
N LEU A 281 -30.21 11.96 -11.55
CA LEU A 281 -29.78 10.64 -12.01
C LEU A 281 -30.73 9.51 -11.56
N ALA A 282 -31.26 9.59 -10.36
CA ALA A 282 -32.28 8.64 -9.86
C ALA A 282 -33.58 8.70 -10.65
N GLN A 283 -34.05 9.92 -11.01
CA GLN A 283 -35.21 10.10 -11.86
C GLN A 283 -35.00 9.55 -13.27
N GLU A 284 -33.87 9.87 -13.89
CA GLU A 284 -33.50 9.34 -15.21
C GLU A 284 -33.42 7.81 -15.20
N ARG A 285 -32.92 7.21 -14.12
CA ARG A 285 -32.86 5.76 -13.93
C ARG A 285 -34.30 5.16 -13.91
N THR A 286 -35.23 5.79 -13.24
CA THR A 286 -36.61 5.33 -13.18
C THR A 286 -37.26 5.40 -14.56
N VAL A 287 -37.14 6.52 -15.25
CA VAL A 287 -37.67 6.68 -16.64
C VAL A 287 -37.05 5.65 -17.58
N ALA A 288 -35.74 5.42 -17.48
CA ALA A 288 -35.06 4.41 -18.30
C ALA A 288 -35.46 2.97 -17.94
N ALA A 289 -35.93 2.71 -16.70
CA ALA A 289 -36.45 1.40 -16.33
C ALA A 289 -37.68 1.01 -17.14
N ASP A 290 -38.54 1.96 -17.36
CA ASP A 290 -39.77 1.73 -18.11
C ASP A 290 -39.54 1.77 -19.63
N SER A 291 -38.83 2.79 -20.13
CA SER A 291 -38.68 3.04 -21.57
C SER A 291 -37.66 2.09 -22.24
N MET A 292 -36.73 1.52 -21.52
CA MET A 292 -35.66 0.69 -22.04
C MET A 292 -35.63 -0.72 -21.43
N ALA A 293 -36.71 -1.22 -20.86
CA ALA A 293 -36.76 -2.47 -20.11
C ALA A 293 -36.18 -3.67 -20.87
N ALA A 294 -36.56 -3.89 -22.12
CA ALA A 294 -36.05 -4.99 -22.94
C ALA A 294 -34.57 -4.87 -23.24
N VAL A 295 -34.05 -3.66 -23.54
CA VAL A 295 -32.65 -3.39 -23.82
C VAL A 295 -31.82 -3.60 -22.54
N ARG A 296 -32.32 -3.19 -21.39
CA ARG A 296 -31.68 -3.36 -20.08
C ARG A 296 -31.57 -4.84 -19.71
N GLN A 297 -32.65 -5.62 -19.91
CA GLN A 297 -32.63 -7.05 -19.67
C GLN A 297 -31.61 -7.77 -20.53
N GLN A 298 -31.44 -7.37 -21.78
CA GLN A 298 -30.45 -7.95 -22.70
C GLN A 298 -29.02 -7.56 -22.34
N ASN A 299 -28.80 -6.33 -21.88
CA ASN A 299 -27.47 -5.77 -21.64
C ASN A 299 -26.97 -5.87 -20.19
N GLN A 300 -27.87 -6.19 -19.23
CA GLN A 300 -27.43 -6.30 -17.84
C GLN A 300 -26.35 -7.37 -17.66
N THR A 301 -25.37 -7.06 -16.84
CA THR A 301 -24.29 -7.97 -16.48
C THR A 301 -24.41 -8.30 -15.00
N PHE A 302 -24.22 -9.56 -14.65
CA PHE A 302 -24.18 -9.99 -13.26
C PHE A 302 -22.75 -10.07 -12.78
N ILE A 303 -22.51 -9.53 -11.59
CA ILE A 303 -21.19 -9.46 -10.95
C ILE A 303 -21.29 -10.08 -9.56
N THR A 304 -20.19 -10.66 -9.10
CA THR A 304 -20.13 -11.23 -7.74
C THR A 304 -19.95 -10.12 -6.72
N ASP A 305 -20.86 -10.04 -5.74
CA ASP A 305 -20.76 -9.15 -4.59
C ASP A 305 -19.91 -9.76 -3.44
N LEU A 306 -19.77 -9.02 -2.34
CA LEU A 306 -18.97 -9.38 -1.17
C LEU A 306 -19.36 -10.72 -0.54
N ASP A 307 -20.65 -11.04 -0.56
CA ASP A 307 -21.22 -12.26 0.03
C ASP A 307 -21.29 -13.43 -0.97
N GLY A 308 -20.66 -13.31 -2.14
CA GLY A 308 -20.76 -14.29 -3.22
C GLY A 308 -22.08 -14.24 -3.99
N LYS A 309 -22.98 -13.32 -3.64
CA LYS A 309 -24.27 -13.11 -4.30
C LYS A 309 -24.07 -12.44 -5.66
N MET A 310 -24.87 -12.83 -6.61
CA MET A 310 -24.92 -12.17 -7.92
C MET A 310 -25.72 -10.87 -7.84
N LEU A 311 -25.08 -9.77 -8.23
CA LEU A 311 -25.64 -8.43 -8.29
C LEU A 311 -25.80 -8.03 -9.75
N SER A 312 -26.92 -7.42 -10.10
CA SER A 312 -27.11 -6.84 -11.44
C SER A 312 -26.31 -5.54 -11.60
N SER A 313 -25.77 -5.32 -12.79
CA SER A 313 -25.13 -4.04 -13.15
C SER A 313 -26.04 -2.84 -12.94
N LEU A 314 -27.36 -3.04 -13.00
CA LEU A 314 -28.37 -2.00 -12.78
C LEU A 314 -28.44 -1.50 -11.34
N GLU A 315 -27.94 -2.26 -10.39
CA GLU A 315 -27.87 -1.84 -8.98
C GLU A 315 -26.68 -0.89 -8.72
N LEU A 316 -25.75 -0.80 -9.67
CA LEU A 316 -24.60 0.12 -9.57
C LEU A 316 -24.99 1.53 -10.01
N VAL A 317 -24.49 2.53 -9.29
CA VAL A 317 -24.68 3.94 -9.63
C VAL A 317 -24.06 4.30 -10.98
N ASN A 318 -22.87 3.77 -11.27
CA ASN A 318 -22.14 4.00 -12.52
C ASN A 318 -22.48 2.96 -13.61
N SER A 319 -23.73 2.50 -13.72
CA SER A 319 -24.20 1.76 -14.89
C SER A 319 -24.72 2.70 -15.99
N LEU A 320 -24.63 2.26 -17.24
CA LEU A 320 -25.23 3.01 -18.34
C LEU A 320 -26.78 2.88 -18.31
N PRO A 321 -27.53 3.86 -18.85
CA PRO A 321 -28.98 3.80 -18.90
C PRO A 321 -29.52 2.53 -19.59
N ASN A 322 -28.80 2.00 -20.58
CA ASN A 322 -29.13 0.77 -21.30
C ASN A 322 -28.77 -0.53 -20.57
N GLY A 323 -28.31 -0.46 -19.32
CA GLY A 323 -27.97 -1.63 -18.49
C GLY A 323 -26.55 -2.16 -18.62
N LYS A 324 -25.73 -1.64 -19.53
CA LYS A 324 -24.33 -2.06 -19.64
C LYS A 324 -23.54 -1.60 -18.43
N ILE A 325 -22.68 -2.49 -17.91
CA ILE A 325 -21.76 -2.15 -16.82
C ILE A 325 -20.68 -1.19 -17.30
N GLN A 326 -20.36 -0.21 -16.47
CA GLN A 326 -19.18 0.62 -16.60
C GLN A 326 -18.07 0.17 -15.64
N THR A 327 -16.85 0.30 -16.07
CA THR A 327 -15.65 -0.04 -15.28
C THR A 327 -14.65 1.10 -15.29
N VAL A 328 -13.61 0.99 -14.48
CA VAL A 328 -12.50 1.95 -14.44
C VAL A 328 -11.83 2.17 -15.80
N ASN A 329 -12.02 1.25 -16.76
CA ASN A 329 -11.49 1.40 -18.12
C ASN A 329 -12.17 2.55 -18.89
N SER A 330 -13.43 2.87 -18.58
CA SER A 330 -14.11 4.05 -19.14
C SER A 330 -13.31 5.33 -18.84
N MET A 331 -12.79 5.46 -17.64
CA MET A 331 -12.01 6.63 -17.24
C MET A 331 -10.63 6.71 -17.93
N LYS A 332 -10.05 5.58 -18.35
CA LYS A 332 -8.81 5.58 -19.14
C LYS A 332 -9.03 6.24 -20.52
N TYR A 333 -10.19 5.98 -21.14
CA TYR A 333 -10.57 6.66 -22.38
C TYR A 333 -10.68 8.17 -22.17
N HIS A 334 -11.40 8.59 -21.13
CA HIS A 334 -11.53 10.02 -20.78
C HIS A 334 -10.17 10.67 -20.51
N SER A 335 -9.29 10.01 -19.79
CA SER A 335 -7.94 10.50 -19.50
C SER A 335 -7.14 10.79 -20.79
N LYS A 336 -7.19 9.88 -21.77
CA LYS A 336 -6.54 10.06 -23.06
C LYS A 336 -7.17 11.23 -23.84
N THR A 337 -8.49 11.29 -23.88
CA THR A 337 -9.24 12.32 -24.64
C THR A 337 -9.04 13.72 -24.05
N ILE A 338 -9.06 13.86 -22.72
CA ILE A 338 -8.80 15.12 -22.01
C ILE A 338 -7.39 15.63 -22.33
N LYS A 339 -6.39 14.76 -22.31
CA LYS A 339 -5.02 15.15 -22.68
C LYS A 339 -4.95 15.65 -24.12
N GLN A 340 -5.65 14.98 -25.04
CA GLN A 340 -5.65 15.36 -26.47
C GLN A 340 -6.44 16.64 -26.75
N LYS A 341 -7.63 16.80 -26.16
CA LYS A 341 -8.53 17.92 -26.46
C LYS A 341 -8.29 19.16 -25.60
N LEU A 342 -7.92 18.96 -24.34
CA LEU A 342 -7.78 20.04 -23.37
C LEU A 342 -6.32 20.31 -22.97
N GLY A 343 -5.35 19.46 -23.35
CA GLY A 343 -3.96 19.57 -22.93
C GLY A 343 -3.73 19.23 -21.45
N ILE A 344 -4.75 18.78 -20.73
CA ILE A 344 -4.69 18.52 -19.28
C ILE A 344 -4.18 17.08 -19.04
N ALA A 345 -3.15 16.91 -18.22
CA ALA A 345 -2.64 15.59 -17.81
C ALA A 345 -3.56 14.98 -16.76
N PHE A 346 -4.75 14.52 -17.20
CA PHE A 346 -5.76 14.00 -16.28
C PHE A 346 -5.39 12.61 -15.74
N LYS A 347 -5.25 12.51 -14.41
CA LYS A 347 -5.25 11.26 -13.67
C LYS A 347 -6.36 11.35 -12.61
N PHE A 348 -7.26 10.37 -12.58
CA PHE A 348 -8.41 10.40 -11.65
C PHE A 348 -8.01 10.67 -10.20
N HIS A 349 -6.87 10.13 -9.76
CA HIS A 349 -6.39 10.30 -8.37
C HIS A 349 -6.05 11.76 -8.04
N TYR A 350 -5.75 12.59 -9.04
CA TYR A 350 -5.52 14.03 -8.84
C TYR A 350 -6.78 14.78 -8.42
N LEU A 351 -7.99 14.31 -8.79
CA LEU A 351 -9.25 14.85 -8.25
C LEU A 351 -9.30 14.70 -6.73
N ARG A 352 -8.89 13.55 -6.23
CA ARG A 352 -8.85 13.30 -4.79
C ARG A 352 -7.77 14.15 -4.10
N HIS A 353 -6.64 14.38 -4.73
CA HIS A 353 -5.63 15.31 -4.23
C HIS A 353 -6.16 16.74 -4.21
N THR A 354 -6.76 17.19 -5.29
CA THR A 354 -7.40 18.51 -5.40
C THR A 354 -8.48 18.69 -4.32
N TYR A 355 -9.36 17.68 -4.14
CA TYR A 355 -10.35 17.69 -3.07
C TYR A 355 -9.70 17.85 -1.69
N GLY A 356 -8.68 17.04 -1.38
CA GLY A 356 -7.97 17.11 -0.10
C GLY A 356 -7.32 18.46 0.17
N THR A 357 -6.67 19.06 -0.84
CA THR A 357 -6.04 20.37 -0.75
C THR A 357 -7.09 21.47 -0.57
N HIS A 358 -8.17 21.49 -1.36
CA HIS A 358 -9.25 22.48 -1.20
C HIS A 358 -9.92 22.40 0.17
N MET A 359 -10.15 21.21 0.71
CA MET A 359 -10.72 21.07 2.05
C MET A 359 -9.75 21.52 3.15
N ALA A 360 -8.44 21.31 2.94
CA ALA A 360 -7.43 21.83 3.86
C ALA A 360 -7.34 23.36 3.81
N GLU A 361 -7.41 23.97 2.62
CA GLU A 361 -7.47 25.44 2.43
C GLU A 361 -8.70 26.07 3.09
N LEU A 362 -9.82 25.35 3.10
CA LEU A 362 -11.04 25.73 3.81
C LEU A 362 -10.97 25.48 5.34
N ASN A 363 -9.80 25.18 5.88
CA ASN A 363 -9.56 24.89 7.30
C ASN A 363 -10.41 23.74 7.87
N THR A 364 -10.77 22.75 7.05
CA THR A 364 -11.47 21.56 7.54
C THR A 364 -10.58 20.83 8.55
N PRO A 365 -11.06 20.48 9.75
CA PRO A 365 -10.25 19.75 10.72
C PRO A 365 -9.63 18.46 10.16
N PRO A 366 -8.31 18.20 10.33
CA PRO A 366 -7.61 17.09 9.70
C PRO A 366 -8.23 15.72 9.97
N HIS A 367 -8.80 15.51 11.15
CA HIS A 367 -9.45 14.24 11.51
C HIS A 367 -10.77 14.02 10.73
N LEU A 368 -11.54 15.08 10.48
CA LEU A 368 -12.77 15.00 9.68
C LEU A 368 -12.42 14.73 8.21
N LEU A 369 -11.42 15.43 7.65
CA LEU A 369 -10.95 15.19 6.30
C LEU A 369 -10.36 13.76 6.16
N CYS A 370 -9.62 13.29 7.16
CA CYS A 370 -9.09 11.92 7.21
C CYS A 370 -10.22 10.88 7.13
N ASN A 371 -11.30 11.08 7.90
CA ASN A 371 -12.47 10.21 7.90
C ASN A 371 -13.21 10.28 6.55
N GLN A 372 -13.50 11.47 6.06
CA GLN A 372 -14.18 11.69 4.77
C GLN A 372 -13.42 11.01 3.61
N MET A 373 -12.10 11.15 3.58
CA MET A 373 -11.26 10.51 2.57
C MET A 373 -10.99 9.01 2.83
N GLY A 374 -11.20 8.49 4.04
CA GLY A 374 -10.91 7.10 4.41
C GLY A 374 -9.42 6.79 4.38
N HIS A 375 -8.60 7.65 4.99
CA HIS A 375 -7.20 7.40 5.20
C HIS A 375 -6.99 6.56 6.47
N GLY A 376 -6.21 5.50 6.36
CA GLY A 376 -5.85 4.65 7.52
C GLY A 376 -4.87 5.31 8.50
N ASN A 377 -4.24 6.41 8.08
CA ASN A 377 -3.27 7.16 8.87
C ASN A 377 -3.43 8.66 8.59
N ILE A 378 -3.58 9.45 9.65
CA ILE A 378 -3.72 10.90 9.57
C ILE A 378 -2.53 11.60 8.89
N ARG A 379 -1.32 11.02 8.96
CA ARG A 379 -0.13 11.55 8.27
C ARG A 379 -0.33 11.67 6.75
N VAL A 380 -1.16 10.81 6.16
CA VAL A 380 -1.50 10.91 4.73
C VAL A 380 -2.33 12.16 4.45
N THR A 381 -3.23 12.52 5.37
CA THR A 381 -4.07 13.73 5.28
C THR A 381 -3.25 14.98 5.55
N GLN A 382 -2.31 14.94 6.51
CA GLN A 382 -1.46 16.08 6.86
C GLN A 382 -0.64 16.62 5.68
N LYS A 383 -0.32 15.80 4.69
CA LYS A 383 0.37 16.23 3.46
C LYS A 383 -0.37 17.37 2.73
N TYR A 384 -1.70 17.37 2.76
CA TYR A 384 -2.51 18.44 2.13
C TYR A 384 -2.42 19.77 2.87
N TYR A 385 -2.17 19.75 4.18
CA TYR A 385 -2.00 20.94 5.01
C TYR A 385 -0.56 21.48 4.97
N ILE A 386 0.41 20.65 4.62
CA ILE A 386 1.82 21.04 4.49
C ILE A 386 2.10 21.63 3.10
N ALA A 387 1.37 21.22 2.09
CA ALA A 387 1.43 21.81 0.75
C ALA A 387 0.88 23.25 0.84
N VAL A 388 1.77 24.22 1.08
CA VAL A 388 1.41 25.63 1.22
C VAL A 388 0.98 26.13 -0.16
N SER A 389 -0.34 26.30 -0.33
CA SER A 389 -0.88 26.98 -1.51
C SER A 389 -0.63 28.49 -1.43
N GLN A 390 -0.71 29.15 -2.58
CA GLN A 390 -0.62 30.61 -2.65
C GLN A 390 -1.68 31.27 -1.73
N THR A 391 -2.88 30.71 -1.67
CA THR A 391 -3.96 31.12 -0.75
C THR A 391 -3.56 30.89 0.72
N GLY A 392 -2.86 29.82 1.06
CA GLY A 392 -2.35 29.57 2.42
C GLY A 392 -1.32 30.60 2.85
N LEU A 393 -0.47 31.08 1.94
CA LEU A 393 0.48 32.18 2.21
C LEU A 393 -0.22 33.52 2.44
N GLU A 394 -1.28 33.80 1.69
CA GLU A 394 -2.10 35.02 1.90
C GLU A 394 -2.80 34.97 3.26
N ILE A 395 -3.37 33.84 3.66
CA ILE A 395 -3.96 33.65 4.99
C ILE A 395 -2.89 33.83 6.08
N LEU A 396 -1.70 33.23 5.92
CA LEU A 396 -0.60 33.38 6.87
C LEU A 396 -0.21 34.85 6.99
N LYS A 397 -0.07 35.59 5.87
CA LYS A 397 0.25 37.02 5.86
C LYS A 397 -0.83 37.86 6.56
N ALA A 398 -2.11 37.51 6.30
CA ALA A 398 -3.23 38.19 6.97
C ALA A 398 -3.21 37.97 8.50
N ASN A 399 -2.93 36.72 8.93
CA ASN A 399 -2.84 36.38 10.35
C ASN A 399 -1.63 37.05 11.03
N LEU A 400 -0.49 37.13 10.37
CA LEU A 400 0.71 37.85 10.89
C LEU A 400 0.45 39.34 11.09
N ASN A 401 -0.40 39.95 10.28
CA ASN A 401 -0.76 41.36 10.42
C ASN A 401 -1.77 41.63 11.55
N GLN A 402 -2.27 40.59 12.24
CA GLN A 402 -3.16 40.70 13.40
C GLN A 402 -2.41 40.63 14.75
N ILE A 403 -1.13 40.27 14.71
CA ILE A 403 -0.23 40.21 15.87
C ILE A 403 0.50 41.53 16.00
#